data_9b7534e6cd776aa74feefba97cd530a7
#
_entry.id   9b7534e6cd776aa74feefba97cd530a7
#
_cell.length_a   1.000
_cell.length_b   1.000
_cell.length_c   1.000
_cell.angle_alpha   90.00
_cell.angle_beta   90.00
_cell.angle_gamma   90.00
#
_symmetry.space_group_name_H-M   'P 1'
#
loop_
_entity.id
_entity.type
_entity.pdbx_description
1 polymer ?
#
loop_
_entity_poly.entity_id
_entity_poly.type
_entity_poly.pdbx_seq_one_letter_code
_entity_poly.pdbx_strand_id
1 'polypeptide(L)'
;MFNVNREYISKKRVIYNLYRRERANKMVEVKELFKNTEEYINKEVTVGGWVRSIRDSKTFGFIVLNDGTFFQPVQVVYNDKMDNFQEVSKVNIGAALIVKGILVETPNAKQPFEIQADEVFIEGESTSDYPLQKKRHTFEYLRTISHLRPRTNTFQAVFRV
;
A
#
# COMPACT_ATOMS: atom_id res chain seq x y z
N MET A 1 36.14 9.69 -17.17
CA MET A 1 34.85 9.21 -17.63
C MET A 1 33.86 8.81 -16.50
N PHE A 2 34.18 9.09 -15.22
CA PHE A 2 33.37 8.64 -14.05
C PHE A 2 32.47 9.72 -13.38
N ASN A 3 32.53 10.96 -13.86
CA ASN A 3 31.85 12.08 -13.17
C ASN A 3 30.41 12.34 -13.63
N VAL A 4 30.07 11.99 -14.87
CA VAL A 4 28.72 12.24 -15.44
C VAL A 4 27.65 11.36 -14.78
N ASN A 5 28.00 10.15 -14.40
CA ASN A 5 27.06 9.18 -13.81
C ASN A 5 26.66 9.53 -12.36
N ARG A 6 27.57 10.12 -11.60
CA ARG A 6 27.31 10.54 -10.20
C ARG A 6 26.36 11.74 -10.11
N GLU A 7 26.53 12.70 -11.01
CA GLU A 7 25.69 13.90 -11.04
C GLU A 7 24.26 13.59 -11.53
N TYR A 8 24.12 12.69 -12.50
CA TYR A 8 22.84 12.21 -12.99
C TYR A 8 22.08 11.43 -11.92
N ILE A 9 22.75 10.55 -11.17
CA ILE A 9 22.17 9.78 -10.05
C ILE A 9 21.78 10.73 -8.90
N SER A 10 22.61 11.73 -8.60
CA SER A 10 22.33 12.75 -7.59
C SER A 10 21.09 13.58 -7.94
N LYS A 11 20.98 14.06 -9.18
CA LYS A 11 19.81 14.83 -9.65
C LYS A 11 18.53 14.00 -9.63
N LYS A 12 18.56 12.73 -10.07
CA LYS A 12 17.41 11.82 -9.96
C LYS A 12 16.99 11.61 -8.50
N ARG A 13 17.94 11.46 -7.60
CA ARG A 13 17.68 11.28 -6.17
C ARG A 13 17.07 12.52 -5.51
N VAL A 14 17.48 13.71 -5.90
CA VAL A 14 16.92 14.99 -5.43
C VAL A 14 15.50 15.16 -5.95
N ILE A 15 15.26 14.93 -7.23
CA ILE A 15 13.92 14.99 -7.85
C ILE A 15 13.00 13.95 -7.19
N TYR A 16 13.46 12.71 -7.00
CA TYR A 16 12.72 11.67 -6.31
C TYR A 16 12.35 12.09 -4.88
N ASN A 17 13.27 12.66 -4.11
CA ASN A 17 13.01 13.09 -2.74
C ASN A 17 12.05 14.29 -2.66
N LEU A 18 12.08 15.22 -3.61
CA LEU A 18 11.10 16.31 -3.72
C LEU A 18 9.71 15.76 -4.04
N TYR A 19 9.62 14.88 -5.02
CA TYR A 19 8.37 14.19 -5.39
C TYR A 19 7.79 13.38 -4.22
N ARG A 20 8.64 12.71 -3.45
CA ARG A 20 8.25 11.96 -2.24
C ARG A 20 7.69 12.88 -1.16
N ARG A 21 8.29 14.06 -0.95
CA ARG A 21 7.81 15.06 0.02
C ARG A 21 6.44 15.64 -0.36
N GLU A 22 6.25 15.99 -1.61
CA GLU A 22 4.96 16.51 -2.10
C GLU A 22 3.83 15.49 -1.97
N ARG A 23 4.11 14.22 -2.24
CA ARG A 23 3.14 13.12 -2.06
C ARG A 23 2.81 12.86 -0.59
N ALA A 24 3.82 12.85 0.28
CA ALA A 24 3.62 12.67 1.71
C ALA A 24 2.69 13.73 2.30
N ASN A 25 2.73 14.96 1.81
CA ASN A 25 1.89 16.06 2.26
C ASN A 25 0.42 15.98 1.77
N LYS A 26 0.12 15.06 0.84
CA LYS A 26 -1.23 14.86 0.26
C LYS A 26 -1.83 13.51 0.59
N MET A 27 -1.14 12.66 1.38
CA MET A 27 -1.66 11.34 1.72
C MET A 27 -2.84 11.45 2.68
N VAL A 28 -3.91 10.73 2.35
CA VAL A 28 -5.09 10.56 3.18
C VAL A 28 -4.96 9.28 3.98
N GLU A 29 -5.30 9.31 5.27
CA GLU A 29 -5.33 8.13 6.11
C GLU A 29 -6.50 7.21 5.72
N VAL A 30 -6.28 5.89 5.78
CA VAL A 30 -7.35 4.90 5.54
C VAL A 30 -8.53 5.12 6.48
N LYS A 31 -8.27 5.49 7.74
CA LYS A 31 -9.31 5.85 8.71
C LYS A 31 -10.20 6.98 8.22
N GLU A 32 -9.63 7.98 7.59
CA GLU A 32 -10.34 9.13 7.06
C GLU A 32 -11.28 8.74 5.92
N LEU A 33 -10.80 7.89 4.99
CA LEU A 33 -11.62 7.37 3.90
C LEU A 33 -12.86 6.61 4.40
N PHE A 34 -12.72 5.81 5.49
CA PHE A 34 -13.85 5.07 6.07
C PHE A 34 -14.82 5.96 6.87
N LYS A 35 -14.34 7.05 7.47
CA LYS A 35 -15.18 7.95 8.25
C LYS A 35 -15.96 8.95 7.40
N ASN A 36 -15.32 9.45 6.36
CA ASN A 36 -15.83 10.51 5.50
C ASN A 36 -15.91 10.08 4.04
N THR A 37 -16.36 8.84 3.79
CA THR A 37 -16.39 8.21 2.46
C THR A 37 -17.03 9.10 1.40
N GLU A 38 -18.17 9.72 1.71
CA GLU A 38 -18.92 10.59 0.79
C GLU A 38 -18.09 11.77 0.27
N GLU A 39 -17.15 12.27 1.11
CA GLU A 39 -16.30 13.39 0.73
C GLU A 39 -15.27 12.99 -0.33
N TYR A 40 -14.84 11.71 -0.35
CA TYR A 40 -13.76 11.23 -1.20
C TYR A 40 -14.25 10.42 -2.42
N ILE A 41 -15.51 9.99 -2.47
CA ILE A 41 -16.07 9.25 -3.61
C ILE A 41 -15.93 10.05 -4.91
N ASN A 42 -15.46 9.37 -5.96
CA ASN A 42 -15.17 9.91 -7.28
C ASN A 42 -14.08 11.02 -7.29
N LYS A 43 -13.31 11.12 -6.22
CA LYS A 43 -12.15 12.02 -6.17
C LYS A 43 -10.85 11.24 -6.18
N GLU A 44 -9.82 11.92 -6.64
CA GLU A 44 -8.45 11.42 -6.58
C GLU A 44 -7.96 11.44 -5.13
N VAL A 45 -7.44 10.31 -4.68
CA VAL A 45 -6.85 10.12 -3.36
C VAL A 45 -5.45 9.54 -3.46
N THR A 46 -4.59 9.88 -2.51
CA THR A 46 -3.27 9.28 -2.37
C THR A 46 -3.19 8.62 -1.00
N VAL A 47 -2.92 7.32 -0.97
CA VAL A 47 -2.82 6.52 0.26
C VAL A 47 -1.49 5.80 0.30
N GLY A 48 -0.80 5.85 1.44
CA GLY A 48 0.41 5.09 1.70
C GLY A 48 0.14 3.94 2.67
N GLY A 49 0.84 2.82 2.52
CA GLY A 49 0.67 1.71 3.45
C GLY A 49 1.46 0.47 3.09
N TRP A 50 1.20 -0.61 3.82
CA TRP A 50 1.84 -1.90 3.63
C TRP A 50 0.90 -2.91 2.99
N VAL A 51 1.45 -3.69 2.05
CA VAL A 51 0.72 -4.78 1.40
C VAL A 51 0.39 -5.88 2.40
N ARG A 52 -0.90 -6.14 2.60
CA ARG A 52 -1.43 -7.25 3.42
C ARG A 52 -1.68 -8.51 2.59
N SER A 53 -2.14 -8.33 1.39
CA SER A 53 -2.27 -9.39 0.39
C SER A 53 -2.29 -8.78 -1.01
N ILE A 54 -1.86 -9.58 -1.96
CA ILE A 54 -1.93 -9.27 -3.38
C ILE A 54 -2.55 -10.46 -4.11
N ARG A 55 -3.34 -10.17 -5.12
CA ARG A 55 -3.89 -11.14 -6.06
C ARG A 55 -3.71 -10.56 -7.44
N ASP A 56 -3.02 -11.27 -8.27
CA ASP A 56 -2.76 -10.88 -9.64
C ASP A 56 -3.61 -11.69 -10.62
N SER A 57 -3.95 -11.06 -11.74
CA SER A 57 -4.58 -11.64 -12.91
C SER A 57 -3.84 -11.13 -14.15
N LYS A 58 -4.15 -11.65 -15.33
CA LYS A 58 -3.40 -11.29 -16.55
C LYS A 58 -3.49 -9.81 -16.93
N THR A 59 -4.60 -9.16 -16.62
CA THR A 59 -4.91 -7.78 -17.05
C THR A 59 -5.20 -6.82 -15.90
N PHE A 60 -5.42 -7.33 -14.70
CA PHE A 60 -5.66 -6.52 -13.50
C PHE A 60 -5.29 -7.30 -12.24
N GLY A 61 -5.18 -6.61 -11.13
CA GLY A 61 -4.95 -7.23 -9.84
C GLY A 61 -5.53 -6.43 -8.68
N PHE A 62 -5.50 -7.05 -7.50
CA PHE A 62 -5.99 -6.47 -6.26
C PHE A 62 -4.89 -6.45 -5.21
N ILE A 63 -4.69 -5.30 -4.60
CA ILE A 63 -3.83 -5.13 -3.44
C ILE A 63 -4.71 -4.76 -2.25
N VAL A 64 -4.50 -5.43 -1.12
CA VAL A 64 -5.07 -5.05 0.16
C VAL A 64 -4.00 -4.27 0.91
N LEU A 65 -4.23 -2.97 1.09
CA LEU A 65 -3.29 -2.03 1.69
C LEU A 65 -3.77 -1.61 3.10
N ASN A 66 -2.85 -1.52 4.04
CA ASN A 66 -3.14 -1.06 5.40
C ASN A 66 -2.05 -0.08 5.86
N ASP A 67 -2.48 1.10 6.31
CA ASP A 67 -1.59 2.16 6.82
C ASP A 67 -1.43 2.14 8.34
N GLY A 68 -2.15 1.25 9.02
CA GLY A 68 -2.17 1.16 10.48
C GLY A 68 -3.15 2.13 11.16
N THR A 69 -3.79 3.07 10.48
CA THR A 69 -4.71 4.05 11.10
C THR A 69 -6.09 3.47 11.37
N PHE A 70 -6.51 2.46 10.60
CA PHE A 70 -7.81 1.81 10.72
C PHE A 70 -7.69 0.30 10.78
N PHE A 71 -8.70 -0.37 11.38
CA PHE A 71 -8.70 -1.84 11.48
C PHE A 71 -8.94 -2.51 10.12
N GLN A 72 -9.85 -1.96 9.33
CA GLN A 72 -10.11 -2.45 7.98
C GLN A 72 -9.06 -1.89 7.01
N PRO A 73 -8.46 -2.73 6.17
CA PRO A 73 -7.59 -2.28 5.09
C PRO A 73 -8.40 -1.76 3.93
N VAL A 74 -7.79 -0.99 3.05
CA VAL A 74 -8.39 -0.56 1.78
C VAL A 74 -8.01 -1.51 0.65
N GLN A 75 -8.98 -1.80 -0.24
CA GLN A 75 -8.72 -2.51 -1.48
C GLN A 75 -8.31 -1.55 -2.57
N VAL A 76 -7.25 -1.91 -3.29
CA VAL A 76 -6.73 -1.20 -4.45
C VAL A 76 -6.84 -2.11 -5.65
N VAL A 77 -7.41 -1.63 -6.73
CA VAL A 77 -7.46 -2.31 -8.04
C VAL A 77 -6.44 -1.64 -8.95
N TYR A 78 -5.55 -2.42 -9.53
CA TYR A 78 -4.58 -1.96 -10.52
C TYR A 78 -4.73 -2.75 -11.82
N ASN A 79 -4.37 -2.18 -12.95
CA ASN A 79 -4.57 -2.77 -14.26
C ASN A 79 -3.35 -2.62 -15.18
N ASP A 80 -3.37 -3.31 -16.30
CA ASP A 80 -2.30 -3.40 -17.30
C ASP A 80 -2.06 -2.11 -18.10
N LYS A 81 -2.89 -1.07 -17.88
CA LYS A 81 -2.65 0.26 -18.48
C LYS A 81 -1.57 1.05 -17.75
N MET A 82 -1.19 0.60 -16.55
CA MET A 82 -0.12 1.22 -15.77
C MET A 82 1.25 0.84 -16.33
N ASP A 83 2.14 1.80 -16.49
CA ASP A 83 3.49 1.58 -17.03
C ASP A 83 4.29 0.56 -16.23
N ASN A 84 4.09 0.51 -14.91
CA ASN A 84 4.80 -0.38 -14.00
C ASN A 84 3.96 -1.59 -13.53
N PHE A 85 2.91 -1.97 -14.27
CA PHE A 85 2.05 -3.11 -13.94
C PHE A 85 2.85 -4.39 -13.61
N GLN A 86 3.86 -4.72 -14.43
CA GLN A 86 4.71 -5.90 -14.25
C GLN A 86 5.56 -5.87 -12.97
N GLU A 87 5.92 -4.71 -12.48
CA GLU A 87 6.64 -4.54 -11.22
C GLU A 87 5.68 -4.67 -10.05
N VAL A 88 4.54 -4.02 -10.14
CA VAL A 88 3.48 -4.05 -9.11
C VAL A 88 2.94 -5.46 -8.91
N SER A 89 2.75 -6.23 -9.98
CA SER A 89 2.25 -7.61 -9.90
C SER A 89 3.19 -8.57 -9.16
N LYS A 90 4.49 -8.24 -9.07
CA LYS A 90 5.52 -9.04 -8.38
C LYS A 90 5.77 -8.61 -6.93
N VAL A 91 5.06 -7.61 -6.46
CA VAL A 91 5.24 -7.09 -5.09
C VAL A 91 4.85 -8.14 -4.06
N ASN A 92 5.68 -8.29 -3.04
CA ASN A 92 5.43 -9.22 -1.94
C ASN A 92 4.61 -8.59 -0.80
N ILE A 93 4.01 -9.46 0.02
CA ILE A 93 3.37 -9.06 1.28
C ILE A 93 4.41 -8.35 2.18
N GLY A 94 3.99 -7.26 2.81
CA GLY A 94 4.86 -6.45 3.67
C GLY A 94 5.59 -5.32 2.94
N ALA A 95 5.56 -5.27 1.61
CA ALA A 95 6.09 -4.13 0.87
C ALA A 95 5.33 -2.84 1.19
N ALA A 96 6.03 -1.73 1.14
CA ALA A 96 5.48 -0.40 1.34
C ALA A 96 5.15 0.25 0.00
N LEU A 97 3.90 0.68 -0.16
CA LEU A 97 3.41 1.30 -1.39
C LEU A 97 2.81 2.67 -1.11
N ILE A 98 2.90 3.55 -2.09
CA ILE A 98 2.05 4.73 -2.22
C ILE A 98 1.18 4.54 -3.46
N VAL A 99 -0.12 4.64 -3.28
CA VAL A 99 -1.13 4.46 -4.33
C VAL A 99 -1.84 5.78 -4.54
N LYS A 100 -1.92 6.20 -5.79
CA LYS A 100 -2.72 7.32 -6.26
C LYS A 100 -3.78 6.81 -7.22
N GLY A 101 -5.02 7.22 -7.03
CA GLY A 101 -6.13 6.78 -7.86
C GLY A 101 -7.47 7.36 -7.43
N ILE A 102 -8.53 6.91 -8.07
CA ILE A 102 -9.89 7.36 -7.80
C ILE A 102 -10.57 6.43 -6.78
N LEU A 103 -11.18 7.00 -5.76
CA LEU A 103 -12.03 6.26 -4.84
C LEU A 103 -13.39 5.99 -5.47
N VAL A 104 -13.74 4.72 -5.64
CA VAL A 104 -14.98 4.29 -6.29
C VAL A 104 -15.84 3.50 -5.31
N GLU A 105 -17.13 3.78 -5.30
CA GLU A 105 -18.10 3.07 -4.48
C GLU A 105 -18.34 1.65 -5.01
N THR A 106 -18.40 0.67 -4.08
CA THR A 106 -18.63 -0.74 -4.41
C THR A 106 -19.73 -1.34 -3.53
N PRO A 107 -21.01 -0.95 -3.74
CA PRO A 107 -22.13 -1.28 -2.84
C PRO A 107 -22.39 -2.79 -2.70
N ASN A 108 -22.01 -3.59 -3.70
CA ASN A 108 -22.20 -5.04 -3.72
C ASN A 108 -20.97 -5.84 -3.25
N ALA A 109 -19.89 -5.16 -2.85
CA ALA A 109 -18.66 -5.80 -2.39
C ALA A 109 -18.62 -5.87 -0.84
N LYS A 110 -17.60 -6.58 -0.31
CA LYS A 110 -17.37 -6.63 1.14
C LYS A 110 -16.97 -5.30 1.75
N GLN A 111 -16.35 -4.45 0.95
CA GLN A 111 -15.95 -3.09 1.34
C GLN A 111 -16.84 -2.09 0.62
N PRO A 112 -17.16 -0.96 1.25
CA PRO A 112 -18.06 0.04 0.66
C PRO A 112 -17.45 0.76 -0.54
N PHE A 113 -16.14 0.73 -0.68
CA PHE A 113 -15.38 1.38 -1.75
C PHE A 113 -14.07 0.64 -2.03
N GLU A 114 -13.47 0.99 -3.16
CA GLU A 114 -12.12 0.59 -3.56
C GLU A 114 -11.39 1.76 -4.22
N ILE A 115 -10.06 1.70 -4.28
CA ILE A 115 -9.24 2.66 -5.02
C ILE A 115 -8.91 2.05 -6.38
N GLN A 116 -9.35 2.67 -7.45
CA GLN A 116 -8.89 2.36 -8.80
C GLN A 116 -7.59 3.11 -9.04
N ALA A 117 -6.48 2.38 -9.03
CA ALA A 117 -5.16 2.96 -9.08
C ALA A 117 -4.82 3.46 -10.49
N ASP A 118 -4.38 4.71 -10.56
CA ASP A 118 -3.75 5.30 -11.73
C ASP A 118 -2.22 5.16 -11.65
N GLU A 119 -1.67 5.30 -10.44
CA GLU A 119 -0.24 5.19 -10.17
C GLU A 119 0.01 4.40 -8.88
N VAL A 120 0.98 3.50 -8.90
CA VAL A 120 1.46 2.77 -7.72
C VAL A 120 2.97 2.92 -7.63
N PHE A 121 3.46 3.43 -6.50
CA PHE A 121 4.89 3.60 -6.24
C PHE A 121 5.32 2.60 -5.18
N ILE A 122 6.39 1.86 -5.48
CA ILE A 122 7.02 0.94 -4.55
C ILE A 122 8.06 1.72 -3.74
N GLU A 123 7.68 2.09 -2.51
CA GLU A 123 8.57 2.83 -1.59
C GLU A 123 9.57 1.91 -0.89
N GLY A 124 9.20 0.67 -0.67
CA GLY A 124 10.05 -0.34 -0.08
C GLY A 124 9.60 -1.74 -0.46
N GLU A 125 10.53 -2.51 -0.98
CA GLU A 125 10.31 -3.91 -1.32
C GLU A 125 10.25 -4.78 -0.06
N SER A 126 9.61 -5.92 -0.19
CA SER A 126 9.63 -7.00 0.80
C SER A 126 10.07 -8.28 0.16
N THR A 127 10.83 -9.07 0.90
CA THR A 127 11.34 -10.35 0.43
C THR A 127 10.31 -11.47 0.58
N SER A 128 10.48 -12.57 -0.15
CA SER A 128 9.56 -13.71 -0.11
C SER A 128 9.51 -14.43 1.25
N ASP A 129 10.54 -14.24 2.08
CA ASP A 129 10.66 -14.79 3.43
C ASP A 129 10.07 -13.89 4.52
N TYR A 130 9.36 -12.81 4.14
CA TYR A 130 8.68 -11.94 5.11
C TYR A 130 7.81 -12.77 6.07
N PRO A 131 7.98 -12.65 7.40
CA PRO A 131 7.41 -13.59 8.37
C PRO A 131 5.89 -13.64 8.41
N LEU A 132 5.22 -12.50 8.17
CA LEU A 132 3.76 -12.41 8.22
C LEU A 132 3.11 -12.72 6.87
N GLN A 133 3.26 -13.95 6.40
CA GLN A 133 2.60 -14.45 5.20
C GLN A 133 1.08 -14.62 5.41
N LYS A 134 0.32 -14.79 4.31
CA LYS A 134 -1.14 -15.02 4.32
C LYS A 134 -1.51 -16.40 4.90
N LYS A 135 -1.25 -16.59 6.18
CA LYS A 135 -1.60 -17.79 6.95
C LYS A 135 -1.92 -17.42 8.39
N ARG A 136 -2.59 -18.32 9.12
CA ARG A 136 -2.80 -18.14 10.55
C ARG A 136 -1.47 -18.31 11.30
N HIS A 137 -1.16 -17.36 12.17
CA HIS A 137 0.02 -17.40 13.04
C HIS A 137 -0.40 -17.67 14.48
N THR A 138 0.34 -18.54 15.18
CA THR A 138 0.11 -18.80 16.60
C THR A 138 0.64 -17.65 17.45
N PHE A 139 0.11 -17.47 18.67
CA PHE A 139 0.61 -16.45 19.59
C PHE A 139 2.05 -16.69 20.01
N GLU A 140 2.47 -17.94 20.12
CA GLU A 140 3.87 -18.31 20.40
C GLU A 140 4.79 -17.80 19.31
N TYR A 141 4.46 -18.09 18.05
CA TYR A 141 5.22 -17.56 16.91
C TYR A 141 5.24 -16.03 16.90
N LEU A 142 4.10 -15.37 17.14
CA LEU A 142 4.04 -13.90 17.14
C LEU A 142 4.85 -13.27 18.29
N ARG A 143 5.12 -14.00 19.37
CA ARG A 143 6.04 -13.54 20.42
C ARG A 143 7.50 -13.53 19.96
N THR A 144 7.91 -14.44 19.08
CA THR A 144 9.28 -14.47 18.53
C THR A 144 9.56 -13.33 17.55
N ILE A 145 8.51 -12.78 16.92
CA ILE A 145 8.58 -11.64 15.98
C ILE A 145 7.87 -10.41 16.55
N SER A 146 8.18 -10.03 17.79
CA SER A 146 7.48 -8.99 18.55
C SER A 146 7.38 -7.64 17.83
N HIS A 147 8.37 -7.27 17.04
CA HIS A 147 8.42 -6.05 16.22
C HIS A 147 7.43 -6.05 15.05
N LEU A 148 7.00 -7.23 14.56
CA LEU A 148 6.03 -7.36 13.45
C LEU A 148 4.61 -7.68 13.92
N ARG A 149 4.44 -8.25 15.11
CA ARG A 149 3.12 -8.65 15.63
C ARG A 149 2.06 -7.55 15.62
N PRO A 150 2.37 -6.25 15.81
CA PRO A 150 1.38 -5.17 15.71
C PRO A 150 0.71 -5.07 14.35
N ARG A 151 1.31 -5.63 13.31
CA ARG A 151 0.73 -5.66 11.96
C ARG A 151 -0.33 -6.76 11.79
N THR A 152 -0.52 -7.64 12.75
CA THR A 152 -1.57 -8.68 12.71
C THR A 152 -2.91 -8.14 13.20
N ASN A 153 -4.03 -8.67 12.70
CA ASN A 153 -5.36 -8.23 13.09
C ASN A 153 -5.60 -8.31 14.60
N THR A 154 -5.16 -9.40 15.24
CA THR A 154 -5.32 -9.60 16.68
C THR A 154 -4.61 -8.52 17.49
N PHE A 155 -3.34 -8.25 17.19
CA PHE A 155 -2.59 -7.24 17.93
C PHE A 155 -2.96 -5.81 17.54
N GLN A 156 -3.41 -5.57 16.30
CA GLN A 156 -4.03 -4.29 15.95
C GLN A 156 -5.28 -4.02 16.79
N ALA A 157 -6.12 -5.02 17.04
CA ALA A 157 -7.27 -4.87 17.92
C ALA A 157 -6.84 -4.60 19.37
N VAL A 158 -5.91 -5.40 19.91
CA VAL A 158 -5.42 -5.25 21.29
C VAL A 158 -4.80 -3.89 21.56
N PHE A 159 -4.00 -3.36 20.64
CA PHE A 159 -3.32 -2.07 20.84
C PHE A 159 -4.21 -0.84 20.57
N ARG A 160 -5.47 -1.02 20.13
CA ARG A 160 -6.42 0.07 19.91
C ARG A 160 -7.48 0.21 21.01
N VAL A 161 -7.52 -0.75 21.92
CA VAL A 161 -8.35 -0.69 23.14
C VAL A 161 -7.55 0.01 24.24
#